data_80c4eabeb44db2f3e593d572c5f8930b
#
_entry.id   80c4eabeb44db2f3e593d572c5f8930b
#
_cell.length_a   1.000
_cell.length_b   1.000
_cell.length_c   1.000
_cell.angle_alpha   90.00
_cell.angle_beta   90.00
_cell.angle_gamma   90.00
#
_symmetry.space_group_name_H-M   'P 1'
#
loop_
_entity.id
_entity.type
_entity.pdbx_description
1 polymer ?
#
loop_
_entity_poly.entity_id
_entity_poly.type
_entity_poly.pdbx_seq_one_letter_code
_entity_poly.pdbx_strand_id
1 'polypeptide(L)'
;MIIRDYLRAGYPFIWVTTHEADRVEKEIGDYYLSNPIGQSNLKNGDKKEVINSIFYSIFKWNIIEGYKEITLHGEGKAPQFTTDPLSTLQGIPSFPQPAIIMLENFHPYLKNPAVIQSLKCLRDVCKTSQRHLIFLSPVLELPIELEKEITVLDYKLPTKADL
;
A
#
# COMPACT_ATOMS: atom_id res chain seq x y z
N MET A 1 -14.97 1.20 -6.08
CA MET A 1 -14.32 0.91 -4.77
C MET A 1 -13.75 2.20 -4.18
N ILE A 2 -14.06 2.51 -2.94
CA ILE A 2 -13.68 3.76 -2.28
C ILE A 2 -12.15 3.91 -2.18
N ILE A 3 -11.44 2.82 -1.91
CA ILE A 3 -9.97 2.85 -1.79
C ILE A 3 -9.32 3.43 -3.05
N ARG A 4 -9.83 3.09 -4.22
CA ARG A 4 -9.29 3.59 -5.50
C ARG A 4 -9.38 5.11 -5.60
N ASP A 5 -10.43 5.71 -5.07
CA ASP A 5 -10.60 7.16 -5.09
C ASP A 5 -9.51 7.85 -4.26
N TYR A 6 -9.17 7.28 -3.10
CA TYR A 6 -8.11 7.81 -2.25
C TYR A 6 -6.72 7.61 -2.84
N LEU A 7 -6.47 6.47 -3.48
CA LEU A 7 -5.21 6.23 -4.17
C LEU A 7 -5.03 7.21 -5.33
N ARG A 8 -6.09 7.42 -6.10
CA ARG A 8 -6.08 8.40 -7.20
C ARG A 8 -5.83 9.82 -6.70
N ALA A 9 -6.39 10.18 -5.55
CA ALA A 9 -6.21 11.49 -4.95
C ALA A 9 -4.83 11.70 -4.32
N GLY A 10 -4.02 10.64 -4.24
CA GLY A 10 -2.64 10.74 -3.76
C GLY A 10 -2.45 10.63 -2.25
N TYR A 11 -3.43 10.09 -1.53
CA TYR A 11 -3.30 9.89 -0.09
C TYR A 11 -2.20 8.86 0.21
N PRO A 12 -1.15 9.22 0.95
CA PRO A 12 -0.03 8.31 1.18
C PRO A 12 -0.34 7.20 2.18
N PHE A 13 -1.12 7.48 3.23
CA PHE A 13 -1.42 6.54 4.29
C PHE A 13 -2.92 6.35 4.42
N ILE A 14 -3.38 5.10 4.30
CA ILE A 14 -4.79 4.74 4.36
C ILE A 14 -4.94 3.61 5.38
N TRP A 15 -5.87 3.79 6.32
CA TRP A 15 -6.22 2.77 7.30
C TRP A 15 -7.55 2.13 6.89
N VAL A 16 -7.56 0.83 6.71
CA VAL A 16 -8.76 0.08 6.37
C VAL A 16 -9.11 -0.83 7.55
N THR A 17 -10.23 -0.55 8.21
CA THR A 17 -10.71 -1.39 9.29
C THR A 17 -11.45 -2.58 8.70
N THR A 18 -10.90 -3.77 8.86
CA THR A 18 -11.46 -5.00 8.30
C THR A 18 -11.01 -6.24 9.07
N HIS A 19 -11.88 -7.23 9.17
CA HIS A 19 -11.53 -8.57 9.65
C HIS A 19 -11.05 -9.48 8.52
N GLU A 20 -11.11 -9.00 7.28
CA GLU A 20 -10.80 -9.78 6.09
C GLU A 20 -9.72 -9.11 5.25
N ALA A 21 -8.50 -9.07 5.78
CA ALA A 21 -7.35 -8.49 5.07
C ALA A 21 -7.14 -9.15 3.71
N ASP A 22 -7.25 -10.48 3.64
CA ASP A 22 -7.08 -11.24 2.39
C ASP A 22 -8.02 -10.78 1.30
N ARG A 23 -9.25 -10.42 1.65
CA ARG A 23 -10.24 -9.95 0.68
C ARG A 23 -9.87 -8.59 0.11
N VAL A 24 -9.41 -7.68 0.96
CA VAL A 24 -8.95 -6.36 0.51
C VAL A 24 -7.72 -6.50 -0.39
N GLU A 25 -6.76 -7.34 0.01
CA GLU A 25 -5.56 -7.61 -0.77
C GLU A 25 -5.89 -8.18 -2.15
N LYS A 26 -6.83 -9.13 -2.20
CA LYS A 26 -7.28 -9.72 -3.45
C LYS A 26 -7.96 -8.68 -4.34
N GLU A 27 -8.83 -7.87 -3.77
CA GLU A 27 -9.57 -6.84 -4.51
C GLU A 27 -8.62 -5.81 -5.13
N ILE A 28 -7.63 -5.36 -4.37
CA ILE A 28 -6.61 -4.43 -4.85
C ILE A 28 -5.75 -5.09 -5.92
N GLY A 29 -5.30 -6.33 -5.70
CA GLY A 29 -4.50 -7.07 -6.66
C GLY A 29 -5.22 -7.30 -7.96
N ASP A 30 -6.46 -7.80 -7.91
CA ASP A 30 -7.26 -8.07 -9.10
C ASP A 30 -7.46 -6.83 -9.96
N TYR A 31 -7.64 -5.68 -9.34
CA TYR A 31 -7.82 -4.43 -10.08
C TYR A 31 -6.50 -3.88 -10.62
N TYR A 32 -5.50 -3.67 -9.76
CA TYR A 32 -4.30 -2.92 -10.14
C TYR A 32 -3.26 -3.72 -10.92
N LEU A 33 -3.29 -5.04 -10.86
CA LEU A 33 -2.44 -5.87 -11.72
C LEU A 33 -2.91 -5.86 -13.18
N SER A 34 -4.19 -5.54 -13.43
CA SER A 34 -4.79 -5.54 -14.75
C SER A 34 -5.06 -4.13 -15.30
N ASN A 35 -5.01 -3.11 -14.46
CA ASN A 35 -5.34 -1.74 -14.84
C ASN A 35 -4.17 -0.80 -14.58
N PRO A 36 -3.59 -0.22 -15.64
CA PRO A 36 -2.51 0.74 -15.47
C PRO A 36 -3.02 2.04 -14.86
N ILE A 37 -2.13 2.76 -14.17
CA ILE A 37 -2.45 4.04 -13.57
C ILE A 37 -1.95 5.22 -14.39
N GLY A 38 -1.20 4.97 -15.45
CA GLY A 38 -0.68 5.99 -16.32
C GLY A 38 0.08 5.39 -17.48
N GLN A 39 0.62 6.27 -18.32
CA GLN A 39 1.42 5.88 -19.46
C GLN A 39 2.65 6.77 -19.54
N SER A 40 3.78 6.20 -19.93
CA SER A 40 4.99 6.95 -20.24
C SER A 40 5.34 6.79 -21.71
N ASN A 41 5.72 7.89 -22.36
CA ASN A 41 6.18 7.89 -23.74
C ASN A 41 7.69 7.75 -23.77
N LEU A 42 8.18 6.68 -24.41
CA LEU A 42 9.61 6.50 -24.67
C LEU A 42 9.86 6.83 -26.14
N LYS A 43 10.74 7.81 -26.40
CA LYS A 43 11.20 8.09 -27.75
C LYS A 43 12.35 7.16 -28.10
N ASN A 44 12.15 6.34 -29.10
CA ASN A 44 13.22 5.54 -29.69
C ASN A 44 14.05 6.39 -30.64
N GLY A 45 15.31 6.06 -30.88
CA GLY A 45 16.22 6.80 -31.74
C GLY A 45 15.71 7.08 -33.15
N ASP A 46 14.71 6.34 -33.63
CA ASP A 46 14.05 6.51 -34.93
C ASP A 46 12.77 7.36 -34.86
N LYS A 47 12.59 8.12 -33.80
CA LYS A 47 11.43 9.02 -33.59
C LYS A 47 10.08 8.33 -33.44
N LYS A 48 10.04 7.00 -33.24
CA LYS A 48 8.81 6.30 -32.88
C LYS A 48 8.59 6.42 -31.38
N GLU A 49 7.40 6.93 -31.00
CA GLU A 49 6.99 6.95 -29.60
C GLU A 49 6.56 5.56 -29.20
N VAL A 50 7.19 4.99 -28.16
CA VAL A 50 6.72 3.78 -27.53
C VAL A 50 5.97 4.16 -26.26
N ILE A 51 4.69 3.74 -26.20
CA ILE A 51 3.85 4.01 -25.02
C ILE A 51 3.95 2.81 -24.09
N ASN A 52 4.48 3.06 -22.88
CA ASN A 52 4.52 2.07 -21.81
C ASN A 52 3.46 2.37 -20.77
N SER A 53 2.66 1.35 -20.43
CA SER A 53 1.71 1.45 -19.33
C SER A 53 2.44 1.35 -18.00
N ILE A 54 2.03 2.19 -17.04
CA ILE A 54 2.59 2.22 -15.69
C ILE A 54 1.62 1.50 -14.75
N PHE A 55 2.13 0.50 -14.03
CA PHE A 55 1.37 -0.27 -13.06
C PHE A 55 1.92 -0.07 -11.65
N TYR A 56 1.07 -0.18 -10.64
CA TYR A 56 1.54 -0.30 -9.27
C TYR A 56 2.27 -1.63 -9.07
N SER A 57 3.40 -1.58 -8.37
CA SER A 57 3.96 -2.78 -7.73
C SER A 57 3.24 -2.96 -6.40
N ILE A 58 2.77 -4.17 -6.11
CA ILE A 58 1.90 -4.43 -4.97
C ILE A 58 2.59 -5.38 -4.01
N PHE A 59 2.67 -4.98 -2.75
CA PHE A 59 3.33 -5.75 -1.70
C PHE A 59 2.40 -5.90 -0.51
N LYS A 60 2.54 -7.01 0.22
CA LYS A 60 1.88 -7.21 1.50
C LYS A 60 2.92 -7.62 2.54
N TRP A 61 2.64 -7.35 3.78
CA TRP A 61 3.53 -7.62 4.90
C TRP A 61 2.75 -8.10 6.11
N ASN A 62 3.32 -9.09 6.82
CA ASN A 62 2.89 -9.43 8.17
C ASN A 62 4.12 -9.78 9.02
N ILE A 63 3.91 -9.89 10.33
CA ILE A 63 5.00 -10.06 11.30
C ILE A 63 5.72 -11.41 11.17
N ILE A 64 5.11 -12.39 10.56
CA ILE A 64 5.66 -13.73 10.44
C ILE A 64 6.44 -13.91 9.14
N GLU A 65 5.86 -13.44 8.03
CA GLU A 65 6.38 -13.73 6.70
C GLU A 65 7.20 -12.58 6.09
N GLY A 66 7.11 -11.36 6.67
CA GLY A 66 7.71 -10.19 6.06
C GLY A 66 7.00 -9.78 4.79
N TYR A 67 7.73 -9.12 3.90
CA TYR A 67 7.16 -8.65 2.63
C TYR A 67 7.05 -9.75 1.59
N LYS A 68 5.95 -9.71 0.83
CA LYS A 68 5.75 -10.51 -0.37
C LYS A 68 5.18 -9.63 -1.47
N GLU A 69 5.61 -9.82 -2.70
CA GLU A 69 5.04 -9.14 -3.84
C GLU A 69 3.83 -9.92 -4.37
N ILE A 70 2.76 -9.20 -4.68
CA ILE A 70 1.57 -9.78 -5.32
C ILE A 70 1.70 -9.57 -6.81
N THR A 71 1.72 -10.66 -7.59
CA THR A 71 1.87 -10.65 -9.03
C THR A 71 0.73 -11.41 -9.70
N LEU A 72 0.64 -11.30 -11.04
CA LEU A 72 -0.35 -12.07 -11.83
C LEU A 72 -0.15 -13.58 -11.72
N HIS A 73 1.04 -14.01 -11.34
CA HIS A 73 1.39 -15.45 -11.24
C HIS A 73 1.46 -15.93 -9.78
N GLY A 74 0.93 -15.15 -8.84
CA GLY A 74 0.93 -15.47 -7.42
C GLY A 74 1.84 -14.55 -6.62
N GLU A 75 2.42 -15.07 -5.54
CA GLU A 75 3.29 -14.29 -4.66
C GLU A 75 4.75 -14.43 -5.07
N GLY A 76 5.49 -13.31 -5.08
CA GLY A 76 6.91 -13.27 -5.38
C GLY A 76 7.73 -12.75 -4.21
N LYS A 77 9.04 -12.64 -4.44
CA LYS A 77 9.96 -12.08 -3.44
C LYS A 77 9.91 -10.56 -3.47
N ALA A 78 9.89 -9.96 -2.28
CA ALA A 78 10.01 -8.52 -2.15
C ALA A 78 11.49 -8.09 -2.15
N PRO A 79 11.77 -6.77 -2.39
CA PRO A 79 13.14 -6.25 -2.35
C PRO A 79 13.85 -6.45 -1.02
N GLN A 80 13.08 -6.53 0.07
CA GLN A 80 13.62 -6.72 1.41
C GLN A 80 12.81 -7.76 2.16
N PHE A 81 13.49 -8.61 2.92
CA PHE A 81 12.87 -9.51 3.87
C PHE A 81 13.10 -8.96 5.27
N THR A 82 12.06 -8.51 5.91
CA THR A 82 12.10 -8.06 7.30
C THR A 82 10.74 -8.28 7.97
N THR A 83 10.80 -8.73 9.22
CA THR A 83 9.63 -8.86 10.09
C THR A 83 9.64 -7.83 11.21
N ASP A 84 10.76 -7.14 11.43
CA ASP A 84 10.84 -6.08 12.43
C ASP A 84 10.04 -4.85 11.97
N PRO A 85 9.08 -4.35 12.77
CA PRO A 85 8.23 -3.25 12.35
C PRO A 85 8.97 -1.97 11.96
N LEU A 86 9.99 -1.58 12.73
CA LEU A 86 10.74 -0.37 12.41
C LEU A 86 11.57 -0.53 11.12
N SER A 87 12.26 -1.67 10.97
CA SER A 87 13.01 -1.97 9.76
C SER A 87 12.09 -2.08 8.54
N THR A 88 10.87 -2.59 8.74
CA THR A 88 9.83 -2.66 7.71
C THR A 88 9.56 -1.27 7.13
N LEU A 89 9.38 -0.27 7.99
CA LEU A 89 9.13 1.09 7.54
C LEU A 89 10.37 1.74 6.93
N GLN A 90 11.54 1.49 7.50
CA GLN A 90 12.78 2.07 7.01
C GLN A 90 13.16 1.59 5.62
N GLY A 91 12.68 0.42 5.21
CA GLY A 91 12.94 -0.14 3.89
C GLY A 91 12.06 0.41 2.77
N ILE A 92 10.98 1.11 3.10
CA ILE A 92 9.99 1.56 2.11
C ILE A 92 10.58 2.45 1.02
N PRO A 93 11.48 3.41 1.29
CA PRO A 93 12.06 4.23 0.23
C PRO A 93 12.83 3.46 -0.85
N SER A 94 13.23 2.21 -0.59
CA SER A 94 13.94 1.37 -1.57
C SER A 94 13.01 0.57 -2.46
N PHE A 95 11.71 0.58 -2.20
CA PHE A 95 10.74 -0.15 -3.00
C PHE A 95 10.54 0.53 -4.37
N PRO A 96 10.09 -0.23 -5.37
CA PRO A 96 9.71 0.36 -6.65
C PRO A 96 8.67 1.46 -6.49
N GLN A 97 8.60 2.37 -7.45
CA GLN A 97 7.57 3.39 -7.49
C GLN A 97 6.93 3.39 -8.88
N PRO A 98 5.61 3.51 -8.97
CA PRO A 98 4.64 3.61 -7.87
C PRO A 98 4.40 2.25 -7.19
N ALA A 99 3.99 2.26 -5.94
CA ALA A 99 3.75 1.03 -5.20
C ALA A 99 2.58 1.14 -4.22
N ILE A 100 1.93 0.02 -3.96
CA ILE A 100 0.96 -0.16 -2.89
C ILE A 100 1.54 -1.18 -1.92
N ILE A 101 1.67 -0.80 -0.66
CA ILE A 101 2.25 -1.63 0.38
C ILE A 101 1.20 -1.83 1.46
N MET A 102 0.72 -3.06 1.63
CA MET A 102 -0.33 -3.40 2.59
C MET A 102 0.30 -4.03 3.82
N LEU A 103 0.08 -3.39 4.97
CA LEU A 103 0.62 -3.84 6.26
C LEU A 103 -0.51 -4.47 7.07
N GLU A 104 -0.45 -5.80 7.26
CA GLU A 104 -1.45 -6.53 8.03
C GLU A 104 -1.16 -6.44 9.52
N ASN A 105 -2.18 -6.07 10.30
CA ASN A 105 -2.12 -6.05 11.76
C ASN A 105 -0.91 -5.27 12.30
N PHE A 106 -0.69 -4.10 11.77
CA PHE A 106 0.41 -3.23 12.19
C PHE A 106 0.09 -2.42 13.45
N HIS A 107 -1.18 -2.38 13.88
CA HIS A 107 -1.65 -1.56 14.99
C HIS A 107 -0.91 -1.79 16.32
N PRO A 108 -0.48 -3.03 16.69
CA PRO A 108 0.23 -3.19 17.97
C PRO A 108 1.57 -2.45 18.02
N TYR A 109 2.18 -2.18 16.87
CA TYR A 109 3.50 -1.56 16.80
C TYR A 109 3.46 -0.04 16.79
N LEU A 110 2.27 0.55 16.69
CA LEU A 110 2.08 2.00 16.69
C LEU A 110 2.22 2.65 18.07
N LYS A 111 2.49 1.86 19.09
CA LYS A 111 2.80 2.35 20.44
C LYS A 111 4.28 2.71 20.60
N ASN A 112 5.13 2.27 19.70
CA ASN A 112 6.57 2.54 19.73
C ASN A 112 6.83 3.94 19.16
N PRO A 113 7.47 4.84 19.95
CA PRO A 113 7.75 6.21 19.47
C PRO A 113 8.60 6.25 18.20
N ALA A 114 9.54 5.33 18.04
CA ALA A 114 10.37 5.26 16.84
C ALA A 114 9.56 4.91 15.60
N VAL A 115 8.57 4.03 15.72
CA VAL A 115 7.66 3.67 14.64
C VAL A 115 6.80 4.88 14.25
N ILE A 116 6.25 5.57 15.24
CA ILE A 116 5.45 6.79 15.01
C ILE A 116 6.27 7.84 14.26
N GLN A 117 7.48 8.11 14.72
CA GLN A 117 8.34 9.10 14.07
C GLN A 117 8.75 8.69 12.66
N SER A 118 9.02 7.40 12.46
CA SER A 118 9.33 6.85 11.14
C SER A 118 8.18 7.07 10.16
N LEU A 119 6.94 6.86 10.57
CA LEU A 119 5.77 7.11 9.73
C LEU A 119 5.65 8.60 9.38
N LYS A 120 5.89 9.48 10.33
CA LYS A 120 5.87 10.92 10.06
C LYS A 120 6.91 11.31 9.00
N CYS A 121 8.11 10.75 9.09
CA CYS A 121 9.17 11.01 8.11
C CYS A 121 8.83 10.43 6.73
N LEU A 122 8.13 9.29 6.68
CA LEU A 122 7.77 8.64 5.43
C LEU A 122 6.63 9.31 4.68
N ARG A 123 5.82 10.12 5.36
CA ARG A 123 4.63 10.70 4.74
C ARG A 123 4.95 11.45 3.45
N ASP A 124 5.89 12.39 3.50
CA ASP A 124 6.25 13.20 2.34
C ASP A 124 6.96 12.37 1.27
N VAL A 125 7.83 11.45 1.67
CA VAL A 125 8.51 10.53 0.75
C VAL A 125 7.48 9.68 0.00
N CYS A 126 6.51 9.12 0.70
CA CYS A 126 5.47 8.30 0.08
C CYS A 126 4.58 9.13 -0.85
N LYS A 127 4.20 10.32 -0.42
CA LYS A 127 3.35 11.20 -1.22
C LYS A 127 4.00 11.59 -2.55
N THR A 128 5.27 11.98 -2.53
CA THR A 128 5.99 12.42 -3.72
C THR A 128 6.38 11.27 -4.64
N SER A 129 6.55 10.07 -4.12
CA SER A 129 6.96 8.88 -4.89
C SER A 129 5.81 7.98 -5.30
N GLN A 130 4.57 8.35 -5.02
CA GLN A 130 3.38 7.52 -5.26
C GLN A 130 3.50 6.12 -4.63
N ARG A 131 4.04 6.07 -3.43
CA ARG A 131 4.03 4.87 -2.60
C ARG A 131 2.94 5.03 -1.56
N HIS A 132 2.01 4.10 -1.53
CA HIS A 132 0.86 4.15 -0.62
C HIS A 132 1.00 3.04 0.41
N LEU A 133 0.87 3.40 1.68
CA LEU A 133 0.77 2.43 2.77
C LEU A 133 -0.69 2.23 3.11
N ILE A 134 -1.15 0.99 3.06
CA ILE A 134 -2.50 0.62 3.46
C ILE A 134 -2.40 -0.28 4.69
N PHE A 135 -2.90 0.22 5.81
CA PHE A 135 -2.94 -0.53 7.06
C PHE A 135 -4.23 -1.34 7.13
N LEU A 136 -4.12 -2.65 7.21
CA LEU A 136 -5.26 -3.56 7.31
C LEU A 136 -5.34 -4.09 8.73
N SER A 137 -6.38 -3.70 9.47
CA SER A 137 -6.52 -4.05 10.87
C SER A 137 -7.98 -4.24 11.24
N PRO A 138 -8.30 -5.21 12.14
CA PRO A 138 -9.67 -5.37 12.60
C PRO A 138 -10.14 -4.28 13.57
N VAL A 139 -9.19 -3.48 14.09
CA VAL A 139 -9.48 -2.42 15.04
C VAL A 139 -8.88 -1.10 14.56
N LEU A 140 -9.46 -0.01 14.99
CA LEU A 140 -8.91 1.32 14.76
C LEU A 140 -8.20 1.78 16.03
N GLU A 141 -6.87 1.68 16.03
CA GLU A 141 -6.03 2.13 17.13
C GLU A 141 -4.94 3.05 16.58
N LEU A 142 -5.22 4.34 16.53
CA LEU A 142 -4.26 5.34 16.06
C LEU A 142 -3.76 6.20 17.20
N PRO A 143 -2.44 6.38 17.34
CA PRO A 143 -1.92 7.38 18.26
C PRO A 143 -2.29 8.78 17.77
N ILE A 144 -2.45 9.69 18.72
CA ILE A 144 -2.88 11.07 18.41
C ILE A 144 -1.93 11.76 17.41
N GLU A 145 -0.66 11.40 17.45
CA GLU A 145 0.38 11.98 16.57
C GLU A 145 0.16 11.60 15.10
N LEU A 146 -0.60 10.54 14.81
CA LEU A 146 -0.83 10.05 13.46
C LEU A 146 -2.27 10.28 12.96
N GLU A 147 -3.16 10.81 13.79
CA GLU A 147 -4.57 10.98 13.43
C GLU A 147 -4.78 11.84 12.17
N LYS A 148 -3.93 12.85 11.98
CA LYS A 148 -4.00 13.73 10.80
C LYS A 148 -3.23 13.20 9.61
N GLU A 149 -2.35 12.22 9.82
CA GLU A 149 -1.49 11.68 8.78
C GLU A 149 -2.13 10.51 8.05
N ILE A 150 -3.05 9.81 8.69
CA ILE A 150 -3.66 8.58 8.18
C ILE A 150 -5.13 8.80 7.92
N THR A 151 -5.59 8.49 6.70
CA THR A 151 -6.99 8.55 6.32
C THR A 151 -7.66 7.21 6.63
N VAL A 152 -8.75 7.23 7.38
CA VAL A 152 -9.44 6.02 7.85
C VAL A 152 -10.61 5.70 6.95
N LEU A 153 -10.65 4.45 6.48
CA LEU A 153 -11.76 3.89 5.71
C LEU A 153 -12.33 2.67 6.43
N ASP A 154 -13.64 2.60 6.49
CA ASP A 154 -14.37 1.45 7.05
C ASP A 154 -14.74 0.52 5.90
N TYR A 155 -14.14 -0.68 5.87
CA TYR A 155 -14.42 -1.67 4.84
C TYR A 155 -15.54 -2.58 5.31
N LYS A 156 -16.71 -2.42 4.69
CA LYS A 156 -17.88 -3.22 5.02
C LYS A 156 -18.09 -4.31 3.97
N LEU A 157 -18.40 -5.50 4.44
CA LEU A 157 -18.83 -6.59 3.57
C LEU A 157 -20.19 -6.24 2.97
N PRO A 158 -20.45 -6.61 1.69
CA PRO A 158 -21.78 -6.52 1.14
C PRO A 158 -22.76 -7.35 1.98
N THR A 159 -23.86 -6.74 2.38
CA THR A 159 -24.95 -7.46 3.05
C THR A 159 -25.83 -8.13 2.00
N LYS A 160 -26.74 -9.02 2.42
CA LYS A 160 -27.72 -9.62 1.50
C LYS A 160 -28.56 -8.57 0.78
N ALA A 161 -28.75 -7.42 1.36
CA ALA A 161 -29.49 -6.32 0.77
C ALA A 161 -28.70 -5.60 -0.33
N ASP A 162 -27.38 -5.70 -0.32
CA ASP A 162 -26.48 -5.06 -1.30
C ASP A 162 -26.19 -5.97 -2.51
N LEU A 163 -26.61 -7.21 -2.42
CA LEU A 163 -26.47 -8.19 -3.51
C LEU A 163 -27.71 -8.18 -4.42
#